data_f1764dee2e1cb7af8d5493ce022f8833
#
_entry.id   f1764dee2e1cb7af8d5493ce022f8833
#
_cell.length_a   1.000
_cell.length_b   1.000
_cell.length_c   1.000
_cell.angle_alpha   90.00
_cell.angle_beta   90.00
_cell.angle_gamma   90.00
#
_symmetry.space_group_name_H-M   'P 1'
#
loop_
_entity.id
_entity.type
_entity.pdbx_description
1 polymer ?
#
loop_
_entity_poly.entity_id
_entity_poly.type
_entity_poly.pdbx_seq_one_letter_code
_entity_poly.pdbx_strand_id
1 'polypeptide(L)'
;MLFRSEFVQGDILDKAALNQAMSQNIDGVVHLAAKKAVGESMEHPELYAENNITGALNILNAMAANGVKHIVFSSSAAVYGMPEYVPIDEKHPTHPINYYGYTKRAIEQNMDWYAQLGKLSYAALRYFNAVGYAADKSITGRERNPQNLLPIVMEVATGKREKLTIFGNDYNTPDGTCVRDYIHVSDLATAHTAALKRLMTKKESFIVNLGTGKGTSVTEIVTAAEKVIGKKLNYDYGARRAGDPATLTANADLAYKILGWKPQYTNVEDIIRTVWNLEI
;
A
#
# COMPACT_ATOMS: atom_id res chain seq x y z
N MET A 1 0.61 11.42 -26.45
CA MET A 1 -0.17 10.17 -26.59
C MET A 1 -1.38 10.32 -25.69
N LEU A 2 -2.58 10.50 -26.25
CA LEU A 2 -3.78 10.60 -25.43
C LEU A 2 -4.02 9.25 -24.76
N PHE A 3 -4.03 9.21 -23.43
CA PHE A 3 -4.44 8.05 -22.65
C PHE A 3 -5.89 7.73 -23.04
N ARG A 4 -6.10 6.63 -23.74
CA ARG A 4 -7.44 6.10 -23.94
C ARG A 4 -7.71 5.13 -22.80
N SER A 5 -8.38 5.61 -21.77
CA SER A 5 -8.91 4.77 -20.70
C SER A 5 -10.42 4.70 -20.84
N GLU A 6 -10.98 3.51 -20.69
CA GLU A 6 -12.41 3.30 -20.54
C GLU A 6 -12.71 3.09 -19.06
N PHE A 7 -13.68 3.82 -18.53
CA PHE A 7 -14.13 3.66 -17.16
C PHE A 7 -15.33 2.71 -17.13
N VAL A 8 -15.18 1.58 -16.44
CA VAL A 8 -16.27 0.62 -16.19
C VAL A 8 -16.55 0.61 -14.69
N GLN A 9 -17.73 1.06 -14.30
CA GLN A 9 -18.18 0.99 -12.92
C GLN A 9 -18.61 -0.45 -12.61
N GLY A 10 -18.08 -1.02 -11.51
CA GLY A 10 -18.42 -2.38 -11.07
C GLY A 10 -17.92 -2.68 -9.66
N ASP A 11 -18.33 -3.82 -9.13
CA ASP A 11 -17.85 -4.35 -7.86
C ASP A 11 -17.09 -5.66 -8.11
N ILE A 12 -16.00 -5.89 -7.40
CA ILE A 12 -15.22 -7.15 -7.48
C ILE A 12 -16.00 -8.37 -6.93
N LEU A 13 -17.11 -8.14 -6.25
CA LEU A 13 -18.04 -9.17 -5.84
C LEU A 13 -19.03 -9.54 -6.94
N ASP A 14 -19.21 -8.68 -7.96
CA ASP A 14 -20.06 -8.97 -9.13
C ASP A 14 -19.28 -9.77 -10.18
N LYS A 15 -19.51 -11.09 -10.17
CA LYS A 15 -18.85 -12.01 -11.13
C LYS A 15 -19.22 -11.73 -12.58
N ALA A 16 -20.44 -11.26 -12.85
CA ALA A 16 -20.88 -10.97 -14.22
C ALA A 16 -20.15 -9.74 -14.75
N ALA A 17 -20.09 -8.65 -13.97
CA ALA A 17 -19.36 -7.44 -14.32
C ALA A 17 -17.87 -7.72 -14.54
N LEU A 18 -17.23 -8.53 -13.68
CA LEU A 18 -15.84 -8.95 -13.83
C LEU A 18 -15.62 -9.73 -15.14
N ASN A 19 -16.45 -10.71 -15.45
CA ASN A 19 -16.33 -11.47 -16.70
C ASN A 19 -16.51 -10.56 -17.92
N GLN A 20 -17.46 -9.64 -17.89
CA GLN A 20 -17.67 -8.68 -18.96
C GLN A 20 -16.42 -7.78 -19.16
N ALA A 21 -15.86 -7.25 -18.08
CA ALA A 21 -14.63 -6.44 -18.15
C ALA A 21 -13.43 -7.24 -18.69
N MET A 22 -13.27 -8.50 -18.25
CA MET A 22 -12.14 -9.35 -18.68
C MET A 22 -12.27 -9.88 -20.12
N SER A 23 -13.46 -9.90 -20.71
CA SER A 23 -13.68 -10.34 -22.11
C SER A 23 -13.18 -9.36 -23.17
N GLN A 24 -12.68 -8.18 -22.78
CA GLN A 24 -12.26 -7.10 -23.68
C GLN A 24 -10.79 -7.16 -24.11
N ASN A 25 -10.22 -8.35 -24.32
CA ASN A 25 -8.81 -8.54 -24.68
C ASN A 25 -7.82 -7.89 -23.70
N ILE A 26 -7.99 -8.18 -22.43
CA ILE A 26 -7.14 -7.66 -21.36
C ILE A 26 -5.82 -8.45 -21.30
N ASP A 27 -4.68 -7.78 -21.39
CA ASP A 27 -3.35 -8.40 -21.29
C ASP A 27 -2.96 -8.74 -19.83
N GLY A 28 -3.44 -7.97 -18.87
CA GLY A 28 -3.14 -8.17 -17.46
C GLY A 28 -3.98 -7.28 -16.55
N VAL A 29 -3.97 -7.60 -15.28
CA VAL A 29 -4.74 -6.93 -14.23
C VAL A 29 -3.79 -6.27 -13.23
N VAL A 30 -4.08 -5.05 -12.81
CA VAL A 30 -3.51 -4.42 -11.61
C VAL A 30 -4.60 -4.35 -10.56
N HIS A 31 -4.50 -5.20 -9.53
CA HIS A 31 -5.51 -5.34 -8.49
C HIS A 31 -5.19 -4.47 -7.28
N LEU A 32 -5.87 -3.31 -7.18
CA LEU A 32 -5.74 -2.34 -6.10
C LEU A 32 -6.92 -2.36 -5.13
N ALA A 33 -8.08 -2.85 -5.59
CA ALA A 33 -9.33 -2.79 -4.84
C ALA A 33 -9.25 -3.63 -3.56
N ALA A 34 -9.42 -3.00 -2.40
CA ALA A 34 -9.49 -3.67 -1.10
C ALA A 34 -10.03 -2.72 -0.02
N LYS A 35 -10.60 -3.27 1.02
CA LYS A 35 -10.73 -2.59 2.32
C LYS A 35 -9.37 -2.63 3.02
N LYS A 36 -8.94 -1.50 3.67
CA LYS A 36 -7.55 -1.32 4.14
C LYS A 36 -7.40 -0.89 5.60
N ALA A 37 -8.49 -0.56 6.28
CA ALA A 37 -8.44 -0.07 7.66
C ALA A 37 -8.18 -1.22 8.63
N VAL A 38 -6.99 -1.24 9.24
CA VAL A 38 -6.55 -2.33 10.14
C VAL A 38 -7.48 -2.46 11.33
N GLY A 39 -7.86 -1.36 12.00
CA GLY A 39 -8.79 -1.37 13.14
C GLY A 39 -10.13 -1.99 12.77
N GLU A 40 -10.78 -1.49 11.71
CA GLU A 40 -12.05 -2.02 11.20
C GLU A 40 -11.95 -3.53 10.88
N SER A 41 -10.80 -3.99 10.37
CA SER A 41 -10.62 -5.41 10.05
C SER A 41 -10.63 -6.33 11.27
N MET A 42 -10.34 -5.80 12.45
CA MET A 42 -10.38 -6.54 13.71
C MET A 42 -11.79 -6.54 14.34
N GLU A 43 -12.58 -5.53 14.04
CA GLU A 43 -13.96 -5.38 14.52
C GLU A 43 -14.96 -6.07 13.58
N HIS A 44 -14.70 -6.01 12.26
CA HIS A 44 -15.56 -6.50 11.19
C HIS A 44 -14.81 -7.40 10.20
N PRO A 45 -14.24 -8.55 10.64
CA PRO A 45 -13.48 -9.44 9.77
C PRO A 45 -14.29 -10.00 8.60
N GLU A 46 -15.59 -10.18 8.74
CA GLU A 46 -16.49 -10.65 7.70
C GLU A 46 -16.51 -9.74 6.47
N LEU A 47 -16.48 -8.40 6.67
CA LEU A 47 -16.43 -7.44 5.57
C LEU A 47 -15.11 -7.54 4.78
N TYR A 48 -14.02 -7.84 5.47
CA TYR A 48 -12.70 -8.01 4.86
C TYR A 48 -12.56 -9.37 4.17
N ALA A 49 -13.14 -10.42 4.74
CA ALA A 49 -13.20 -11.74 4.10
C ALA A 49 -13.95 -11.66 2.77
N GLU A 50 -15.14 -11.11 2.80
CA GLU A 50 -15.99 -10.98 1.62
C GLU A 50 -15.35 -10.09 0.56
N ASN A 51 -15.01 -8.83 0.91
CA ASN A 51 -14.50 -7.89 -0.07
C ASN A 51 -13.10 -8.27 -0.56
N ASN A 52 -12.14 -8.55 0.35
CA ASN A 52 -10.76 -8.72 -0.06
C ASN A 52 -10.49 -10.14 -0.59
N ILE A 53 -10.89 -11.20 0.15
CA ILE A 53 -10.58 -12.57 -0.25
C ILE A 53 -11.53 -13.02 -1.36
N THR A 54 -12.86 -12.97 -1.13
CA THR A 54 -13.81 -13.40 -2.13
C THR A 54 -13.74 -12.55 -3.39
N GLY A 55 -13.61 -11.23 -3.26
CA GLY A 55 -13.43 -10.33 -4.40
C GLY A 55 -12.19 -10.65 -5.22
N ALA A 56 -11.04 -10.91 -4.57
CA ALA A 56 -9.82 -11.32 -5.27
C ALA A 56 -9.98 -12.68 -5.97
N LEU A 57 -10.63 -13.66 -5.32
CA LEU A 57 -10.91 -14.96 -5.95
C LEU A 57 -11.82 -14.81 -7.19
N ASN A 58 -12.81 -13.92 -7.13
CA ASN A 58 -13.65 -13.63 -8.29
C ASN A 58 -12.82 -13.05 -9.46
N ILE A 59 -11.86 -12.16 -9.18
CA ILE A 59 -10.92 -11.64 -10.18
C ILE A 59 -10.09 -12.79 -10.78
N LEU A 60 -9.47 -13.63 -9.95
CA LEU A 60 -8.67 -14.77 -10.43
C LEU A 60 -9.48 -15.74 -11.29
N ASN A 61 -10.72 -16.02 -10.90
CA ASN A 61 -11.63 -16.87 -11.66
C ASN A 61 -12.04 -16.23 -13.00
N ALA A 62 -12.37 -14.93 -13.01
CA ALA A 62 -12.69 -14.20 -14.24
C ALA A 62 -11.48 -14.14 -15.19
N MET A 63 -10.26 -13.92 -14.66
CA MET A 63 -9.03 -13.99 -15.44
C MET A 63 -8.85 -15.38 -16.08
N ALA A 64 -9.01 -16.45 -15.29
CA ALA A 64 -8.86 -17.81 -15.79
C ALA A 64 -9.90 -18.15 -16.87
N ALA A 65 -11.15 -17.74 -16.71
CA ALA A 65 -12.22 -17.95 -17.68
C ALA A 65 -12.00 -17.21 -19.00
N ASN A 66 -11.37 -16.03 -18.96
CA ASN A 66 -11.13 -15.17 -20.13
C ASN A 66 -9.69 -15.23 -20.66
N GLY A 67 -8.85 -16.15 -20.15
CA GLY A 67 -7.49 -16.33 -20.63
C GLY A 67 -6.50 -15.23 -20.26
N VAL A 68 -6.83 -14.35 -19.32
CA VAL A 68 -5.93 -13.31 -18.81
C VAL A 68 -4.87 -13.93 -17.91
N LYS A 69 -3.59 -13.72 -18.21
CA LYS A 69 -2.49 -14.49 -17.62
C LYS A 69 -1.62 -13.75 -16.63
N HIS A 70 -1.77 -12.43 -16.49
CA HIS A 70 -0.84 -11.62 -15.69
C HIS A 70 -1.60 -10.79 -14.66
N ILE A 71 -1.19 -10.85 -13.39
CA ILE A 71 -1.76 -10.01 -12.33
C ILE A 71 -0.67 -9.38 -11.47
N VAL A 72 -0.75 -8.08 -11.28
CA VAL A 72 0.01 -7.35 -10.26
C VAL A 72 -0.93 -7.06 -9.10
N PHE A 73 -0.56 -7.54 -7.93
CA PHE A 73 -1.35 -7.42 -6.72
C PHE A 73 -0.73 -6.43 -5.74
N SER A 74 -1.52 -5.47 -5.30
CA SER A 74 -1.19 -4.56 -4.21
C SER A 74 -1.27 -5.29 -2.87
N SER A 75 -0.16 -5.90 -2.46
CA SER A 75 0.00 -6.52 -1.16
C SER A 75 0.42 -5.49 -0.11
N SER A 76 0.89 -5.89 1.04
CA SER A 76 1.19 -5.02 2.16
C SER A 76 2.28 -5.59 3.06
N ALA A 77 3.08 -4.72 3.70
CA ALA A 77 3.96 -5.11 4.81
C ALA A 77 3.20 -5.73 6.00
N ALA A 78 1.88 -5.53 6.11
CA ALA A 78 1.06 -6.13 7.15
C ALA A 78 1.06 -7.68 7.12
N VAL A 79 1.48 -8.31 6.02
CA VAL A 79 1.64 -9.77 5.92
C VAL A 79 2.74 -10.31 6.82
N TYR A 80 3.72 -9.47 7.19
CA TYR A 80 4.84 -9.88 8.03
C TYR A 80 4.49 -9.95 9.51
N GLY A 81 3.57 -9.11 9.99
CA GLY A 81 3.24 -8.99 11.40
C GLY A 81 4.32 -8.26 12.20
N MET A 82 4.64 -8.79 13.39
CA MET A 82 5.72 -8.25 14.22
C MET A 82 7.08 -8.61 13.61
N PRO A 83 7.95 -7.64 13.34
CA PRO A 83 9.23 -7.91 12.71
C PRO A 83 10.17 -8.66 13.65
N GLU A 84 10.76 -9.74 13.15
CA GLU A 84 11.85 -10.48 13.84
C GLU A 84 13.20 -9.78 13.59
N TYR A 85 13.32 -9.09 12.46
CA TYR A 85 14.47 -8.23 12.12
C TYR A 85 14.06 -7.11 11.19
N VAL A 86 14.85 -6.03 11.17
CA VAL A 86 14.70 -4.88 10.28
C VAL A 86 16.07 -4.49 9.72
N PRO A 87 16.14 -4.01 8.46
CA PRO A 87 15.04 -3.87 7.50
C PRO A 87 14.49 -5.22 7.04
N ILE A 88 13.17 -5.28 6.79
CA ILE A 88 12.46 -6.49 6.38
C ILE A 88 12.74 -6.77 4.90
N ASP A 89 13.22 -7.96 4.58
CA ASP A 89 13.31 -8.49 3.22
C ASP A 89 12.18 -9.50 2.92
N GLU A 90 12.13 -10.03 1.69
CA GLU A 90 11.08 -10.97 1.28
C GLU A 90 11.21 -12.37 1.88
N LYS A 91 12.34 -12.68 2.53
CA LYS A 91 12.58 -13.94 3.25
C LYS A 91 12.04 -13.92 4.67
N HIS A 92 11.71 -12.73 5.18
CA HIS A 92 11.15 -12.58 6.51
C HIS A 92 9.87 -13.41 6.65
N PRO A 93 9.65 -14.13 7.77
CA PRO A 93 8.42 -14.87 8.03
C PRO A 93 7.17 -14.01 7.85
N THR A 94 6.09 -14.62 7.40
CA THR A 94 4.81 -13.94 7.20
C THR A 94 3.80 -14.45 8.23
N HIS A 95 3.68 -13.71 9.34
CA HIS A 95 2.78 -14.00 10.46
C HIS A 95 1.90 -12.77 10.75
N PRO A 96 0.86 -12.50 9.93
CA PRO A 96 0.04 -11.31 10.11
C PRO A 96 -0.64 -11.31 11.49
N ILE A 97 -0.61 -10.17 12.17
CA ILE A 97 -1.19 -9.96 13.51
C ILE A 97 -2.53 -9.22 13.48
N ASN A 98 -3.04 -8.92 12.29
CA ASN A 98 -4.35 -8.33 12.08
C ASN A 98 -5.02 -8.98 10.87
N TYR A 99 -6.35 -8.87 10.85
CA TYR A 99 -7.15 -9.56 9.83
C TYR A 99 -6.92 -8.99 8.40
N TYR A 100 -6.69 -7.68 8.27
CA TYR A 100 -6.29 -7.08 7.00
C TYR A 100 -5.02 -7.73 6.42
N GLY A 101 -3.95 -7.83 7.23
CA GLY A 101 -2.71 -8.50 6.85
C GLY A 101 -2.95 -9.98 6.48
N TYR A 102 -3.79 -10.68 7.23
CA TYR A 102 -4.21 -12.04 6.91
C TYR A 102 -4.89 -12.11 5.52
N THR A 103 -5.83 -11.20 5.21
CA THR A 103 -6.47 -11.21 3.88
C THR A 103 -5.47 -11.01 2.75
N LYS A 104 -4.48 -10.12 2.92
CA LYS A 104 -3.42 -9.92 1.92
C LYS A 104 -2.58 -11.19 1.75
N ARG A 105 -2.18 -11.83 2.84
CA ARG A 105 -1.42 -13.08 2.80
C ARG A 105 -2.21 -14.23 2.17
N ALA A 106 -3.50 -14.36 2.49
CA ALA A 106 -4.38 -15.37 1.91
C ALA A 106 -4.51 -15.21 0.38
N ILE A 107 -4.58 -13.96 -0.12
CA ILE A 107 -4.61 -13.69 -1.56
C ILE A 107 -3.29 -14.08 -2.22
N GLU A 108 -2.14 -13.74 -1.62
CA GLU A 108 -0.81 -14.18 -2.13
C GLU A 108 -0.74 -15.70 -2.25
N GLN A 109 -1.21 -16.45 -1.25
CA GLN A 109 -1.22 -17.91 -1.25
C GLN A 109 -2.14 -18.47 -2.36
N ASN A 110 -3.30 -17.87 -2.58
CA ASN A 110 -4.18 -18.28 -3.68
C ASN A 110 -3.53 -18.02 -5.05
N MET A 111 -2.91 -16.84 -5.26
CA MET A 111 -2.21 -16.54 -6.50
C MET A 111 -1.05 -17.53 -6.76
N ASP A 112 -0.34 -17.93 -5.71
CA ASP A 112 0.74 -18.91 -5.79
C ASP A 112 0.19 -20.27 -6.28
N TRP A 113 -0.93 -20.75 -5.73
CA TRP A 113 -1.59 -21.96 -6.21
C TRP A 113 -2.04 -21.86 -7.68
N TYR A 114 -2.65 -20.70 -8.07
CA TYR A 114 -3.03 -20.50 -9.47
C TYR A 114 -1.82 -20.51 -10.41
N ALA A 115 -0.68 -19.96 -9.97
CA ALA A 115 0.56 -19.97 -10.73
C ALA A 115 1.16 -21.38 -10.82
N GLN A 116 1.22 -22.13 -9.73
CA GLN A 116 1.69 -23.53 -9.72
C GLN A 116 0.86 -24.44 -10.65
N LEU A 117 -0.44 -24.17 -10.75
CA LEU A 117 -1.35 -24.86 -11.67
C LEU A 117 -1.29 -24.34 -13.12
N GLY A 118 -0.36 -23.44 -13.44
CA GLY A 118 -0.16 -22.88 -14.78
C GLY A 118 -1.32 -21.99 -15.27
N LYS A 119 -2.16 -21.47 -14.37
CA LYS A 119 -3.30 -20.64 -14.72
C LYS A 119 -2.91 -19.20 -15.02
N LEU A 120 -1.94 -18.64 -14.28
CA LEU A 120 -1.45 -17.27 -14.41
C LEU A 120 0.00 -17.12 -13.93
N SER A 121 0.57 -15.92 -14.10
CA SER A 121 1.73 -15.46 -13.36
C SER A 121 1.38 -14.17 -12.59
N TYR A 122 2.00 -13.97 -11.43
CA TYR A 122 1.65 -12.84 -10.55
C TYR A 122 2.87 -12.10 -10.03
N ALA A 123 2.68 -10.83 -9.70
CA ALA A 123 3.59 -10.04 -8.90
C ALA A 123 2.85 -9.53 -7.66
N ALA A 124 3.29 -9.93 -6.47
CA ALA A 124 2.79 -9.34 -5.23
C ALA A 124 3.75 -8.25 -4.76
N LEU A 125 3.26 -7.02 -4.68
CA LEU A 125 4.03 -5.87 -4.27
C LEU A 125 3.69 -5.54 -2.81
N ARG A 126 4.59 -5.91 -1.88
CA ARG A 126 4.45 -5.64 -0.45
C ARG A 126 5.01 -4.27 -0.14
N TYR A 127 4.16 -3.25 -0.13
CA TYR A 127 4.59 -1.91 0.23
C TYR A 127 4.23 -1.54 1.66
N PHE A 128 5.01 -0.59 2.17
CA PHE A 128 4.92 -0.10 3.53
C PHE A 128 3.93 1.07 3.62
N ASN A 129 4.29 2.22 4.14
CA ASN A 129 3.34 3.31 4.30
C ASN A 129 3.22 4.15 3.02
N ALA A 130 2.20 3.91 2.21
CA ALA A 130 1.92 4.71 1.02
C ALA A 130 1.50 6.13 1.40
N VAL A 131 2.16 7.14 0.79
CA VAL A 131 1.95 8.56 1.06
C VAL A 131 2.12 9.41 -0.20
N GLY A 132 1.70 10.66 -0.13
CA GLY A 132 1.88 11.63 -1.21
C GLY A 132 0.72 11.63 -2.21
N TYR A 133 0.81 12.58 -3.14
CA TYR A 133 -0.09 12.73 -4.28
C TYR A 133 0.70 13.04 -5.54
N ALA A 134 0.06 12.95 -6.71
CA ALA A 134 0.68 13.36 -7.97
C ALA A 134 1.18 14.80 -7.89
N ALA A 135 2.51 15.00 -8.11
CA ALA A 135 3.14 16.30 -7.94
C ALA A 135 2.61 17.37 -8.90
N ASP A 136 2.10 16.95 -10.05
CA ASP A 136 1.47 17.80 -11.08
C ASP A 136 0.00 18.16 -10.79
N LYS A 137 -0.52 17.76 -9.63
CA LYS A 137 -1.92 17.95 -9.22
C LYS A 137 -2.95 17.33 -10.19
N SER A 138 -2.56 16.40 -11.04
CA SER A 138 -3.47 15.72 -11.99
C SER A 138 -4.52 14.85 -11.28
N ILE A 139 -4.25 14.45 -10.04
CA ILE A 139 -5.14 13.65 -9.19
C ILE A 139 -5.41 14.44 -7.91
N THR A 140 -6.66 14.81 -7.70
CA THR A 140 -7.10 15.65 -6.55
C THR A 140 -8.04 14.94 -5.59
N GLY A 141 -8.40 13.67 -5.89
CA GLY A 141 -9.28 12.87 -5.02
C GLY A 141 -8.66 12.65 -3.65
N ARG A 142 -9.41 12.95 -2.57
CA ARG A 142 -8.97 12.80 -1.19
C ARG A 142 -9.64 11.63 -0.52
N GLU A 143 -8.92 11.01 0.41
CA GLU A 143 -9.48 9.97 1.26
C GLU A 143 -10.55 10.57 2.19
N ARG A 144 -11.69 9.89 2.29
CA ARG A 144 -12.72 10.22 3.28
C ARG A 144 -12.40 9.50 4.60
N ASN A 145 -12.47 10.20 5.72
CA ASN A 145 -12.16 9.67 7.06
C ASN A 145 -10.78 8.99 7.12
N PRO A 146 -9.68 9.73 6.89
CA PRO A 146 -8.35 9.16 6.83
C PRO A 146 -7.92 8.56 8.18
N GLN A 147 -7.26 7.41 8.10
CA GLN A 147 -6.68 6.72 9.26
C GLN A 147 -5.14 6.77 9.26
N ASN A 148 -4.54 7.20 8.15
CA ASN A 148 -3.09 7.30 8.00
C ASN A 148 -2.56 8.64 8.53
N LEU A 149 -1.31 8.64 9.01
CA LEU A 149 -0.69 9.78 9.67
C LEU A 149 -0.74 11.07 8.83
N LEU A 150 -0.24 11.03 7.60
CA LEU A 150 -0.05 12.25 6.80
C LEU A 150 -1.36 12.95 6.43
N PRO A 151 -2.42 12.27 5.99
CA PRO A 151 -3.74 12.89 5.84
C PRO A 151 -4.30 13.50 7.12
N ILE A 152 -4.11 12.84 8.29
CA ILE A 152 -4.53 13.38 9.59
C ILE A 152 -3.75 14.66 9.93
N VAL A 153 -2.44 14.69 9.67
CA VAL A 153 -1.61 15.89 9.82
C VAL A 153 -2.16 17.05 8.98
N MET A 154 -2.61 16.78 7.74
CA MET A 154 -3.23 17.81 6.88
C MET A 154 -4.59 18.30 7.41
N GLU A 155 -5.39 17.40 7.99
CA GLU A 155 -6.64 17.81 8.65
C GLU A 155 -6.38 18.77 9.82
N VAL A 156 -5.34 18.51 10.63
CA VAL A 156 -4.94 19.41 11.72
C VAL A 156 -4.40 20.74 11.16
N ALA A 157 -3.56 20.69 10.14
CA ALA A 157 -3.00 21.89 9.51
C ALA A 157 -4.07 22.83 8.94
N THR A 158 -5.13 22.26 8.35
CA THR A 158 -6.25 23.00 7.76
C THR A 158 -7.37 23.35 8.75
N GLY A 159 -7.25 22.92 10.01
CA GLY A 159 -8.27 23.17 11.04
C GLY A 159 -9.51 22.27 10.96
N LYS A 160 -9.52 21.25 10.09
CA LYS A 160 -10.60 20.26 10.01
C LYS A 160 -10.60 19.31 11.21
N ARG A 161 -9.45 19.17 11.87
CA ARG A 161 -9.24 18.39 13.09
C ARG A 161 -8.54 19.27 14.12
N GLU A 162 -8.98 19.19 15.37
CA GLU A 162 -8.44 20.01 16.44
C GLU A 162 -6.99 19.70 16.78
N LYS A 163 -6.66 18.40 16.85
CA LYS A 163 -5.31 17.91 17.19
C LYS A 163 -5.01 16.56 16.62
N LEU A 164 -3.72 16.25 16.50
CA LEU A 164 -3.16 14.93 16.22
C LEU A 164 -2.84 14.22 17.53
N THR A 165 -3.14 12.93 17.64
CA THR A 165 -2.59 12.07 18.71
C THR A 165 -1.47 11.20 18.18
N ILE A 166 -0.27 11.34 18.73
CA ILE A 166 0.88 10.48 18.48
C ILE A 166 0.82 9.31 19.46
N PHE A 167 0.68 8.09 18.94
CA PHE A 167 0.48 6.90 19.79
C PHE A 167 1.81 6.30 20.24
N GLY A 168 2.14 6.53 21.53
CA GLY A 168 3.40 6.12 22.18
C GLY A 168 4.54 7.12 21.95
N ASN A 169 5.27 7.40 23.03
CA ASN A 169 6.48 8.23 23.04
C ASN A 169 7.61 7.58 23.83
N ASP A 170 7.50 6.27 24.06
CA ASP A 170 8.39 5.46 24.89
C ASP A 170 8.90 4.21 24.14
N TYR A 171 8.78 4.18 22.79
CA TYR A 171 9.37 3.12 21.99
C TYR A 171 10.91 3.19 22.04
N ASN A 172 11.55 2.04 21.85
CA ASN A 172 13.00 1.97 21.72
C ASN A 172 13.45 2.47 20.32
N THR A 173 13.32 3.78 20.12
CA THR A 173 13.67 4.53 18.92
C THR A 173 14.30 5.86 19.32
N PRO A 174 15.00 6.60 18.44
CA PRO A 174 15.73 7.81 18.81
C PRO A 174 14.90 8.90 19.50
N ASP A 175 13.63 9.04 19.15
CA ASP A 175 12.71 10.05 19.71
C ASP A 175 11.52 9.47 20.47
N GLY A 176 11.54 8.16 20.68
CA GLY A 176 10.50 7.44 21.41
C GLY A 176 9.22 7.16 20.60
N THR A 177 9.12 7.63 19.35
CA THR A 177 7.95 7.38 18.49
C THR A 177 8.20 6.29 17.44
N CYS A 178 7.15 5.69 16.90
CA CYS A 178 7.28 4.63 15.90
C CYS A 178 8.02 5.11 14.65
N VAL A 179 8.90 4.26 14.12
CA VAL A 179 9.62 4.48 12.86
C VAL A 179 8.96 3.68 11.74
N ARG A 180 8.65 4.33 10.61
CA ARG A 180 8.00 3.73 9.45
C ARG A 180 8.74 4.10 8.15
N ASP A 181 8.61 3.24 7.14
CA ASP A 181 9.08 3.51 5.80
C ASP A 181 7.92 4.11 4.98
N TYR A 182 8.09 5.35 4.54
CA TYR A 182 7.09 6.09 3.78
C TYR A 182 7.47 6.10 2.31
N ILE A 183 6.61 5.52 1.47
CA ILE A 183 6.81 5.41 0.03
C ILE A 183 5.79 6.26 -0.73
N HIS A 184 6.26 7.05 -1.69
CA HIS A 184 5.41 7.93 -2.47
C HIS A 184 4.53 7.16 -3.46
N VAL A 185 3.27 7.58 -3.62
CA VAL A 185 2.31 6.93 -4.53
C VAL A 185 2.76 6.92 -5.99
N SER A 186 3.51 7.94 -6.45
CA SER A 186 4.08 7.95 -7.82
C SER A 186 5.16 6.88 -7.99
N ASP A 187 5.96 6.61 -6.95
CA ASP A 187 6.93 5.53 -6.97
C ASP A 187 6.23 4.17 -7.00
N LEU A 188 5.14 4.01 -6.24
CA LEU A 188 4.30 2.82 -6.32
C LEU A 188 3.72 2.62 -7.72
N ALA A 189 3.21 3.67 -8.37
CA ALA A 189 2.67 3.58 -9.73
C ALA A 189 3.72 3.10 -10.74
N THR A 190 4.95 3.63 -10.67
CA THR A 190 6.06 3.17 -11.52
C THR A 190 6.46 1.74 -11.24
N ALA A 191 6.45 1.30 -9.98
CA ALA A 191 6.72 -0.08 -9.59
C ALA A 191 5.67 -1.06 -10.13
N HIS A 192 4.37 -0.72 -10.06
CA HIS A 192 3.29 -1.53 -10.64
C HIS A 192 3.45 -1.68 -12.15
N THR A 193 3.79 -0.59 -12.84
CA THR A 193 4.05 -0.61 -14.29
C THR A 193 5.25 -1.50 -14.63
N ALA A 194 6.35 -1.39 -13.88
CA ALA A 194 7.55 -2.21 -14.09
C ALA A 194 7.24 -3.70 -13.82
N ALA A 195 6.47 -4.00 -12.77
CA ALA A 195 6.05 -5.35 -12.43
C ALA A 195 5.20 -5.99 -13.54
N LEU A 196 4.20 -5.26 -14.05
CA LEU A 196 3.36 -5.76 -15.15
C LEU A 196 4.18 -6.03 -16.41
N LYS A 197 5.05 -5.10 -16.81
CA LYS A 197 5.95 -5.28 -17.95
C LYS A 197 6.84 -6.52 -17.79
N ARG A 198 7.38 -6.75 -16.58
CA ARG A 198 8.18 -7.95 -16.30
C ARG A 198 7.36 -9.22 -16.41
N LEU A 199 6.14 -9.27 -15.84
CA LEU A 199 5.25 -10.43 -15.95
C LEU A 199 4.96 -10.78 -17.41
N MET A 200 4.63 -9.78 -18.24
CA MET A 200 4.34 -9.98 -19.67
C MET A 200 5.55 -10.51 -20.45
N THR A 201 6.78 -10.13 -20.05
CA THR A 201 8.01 -10.52 -20.76
C THR A 201 8.62 -11.82 -20.26
N LYS A 202 8.65 -12.03 -18.95
CA LYS A 202 9.31 -13.18 -18.32
C LYS A 202 8.37 -14.32 -17.96
N LYS A 203 7.08 -14.00 -17.71
CA LYS A 203 6.04 -14.96 -17.32
C LYS A 203 6.33 -15.70 -16.01
N GLU A 204 7.17 -15.13 -15.17
CA GLU A 204 7.60 -15.66 -13.86
C GLU A 204 6.92 -14.91 -12.74
N SER A 205 6.34 -15.64 -11.79
CA SER A 205 5.75 -15.03 -10.59
C SER A 205 6.84 -14.59 -9.62
N PHE A 206 6.58 -13.49 -8.89
CA PHE A 206 7.50 -12.98 -7.89
C PHE A 206 6.78 -12.14 -6.82
N ILE A 207 7.46 -12.00 -5.69
CA ILE A 207 7.06 -11.10 -4.59
C ILE A 207 8.21 -10.15 -4.34
N VAL A 208 7.92 -8.86 -4.15
CA VAL A 208 8.94 -7.86 -3.79
C VAL A 208 8.41 -6.87 -2.78
N ASN A 209 9.32 -6.40 -1.92
CA ASN A 209 9.07 -5.26 -1.06
C ASN A 209 9.25 -3.94 -1.82
N LEU A 210 8.39 -2.98 -1.54
CA LEU A 210 8.51 -1.62 -2.03
C LEU A 210 8.57 -0.66 -0.85
N GLY A 211 9.69 0.01 -0.71
CA GLY A 211 9.96 1.01 0.31
C GLY A 211 11.15 1.86 -0.09
N THR A 212 11.46 2.85 0.72
CA THR A 212 12.63 3.70 0.53
C THR A 212 13.89 3.12 1.21
N GLY A 213 13.70 2.15 2.11
CA GLY A 213 14.74 1.64 3.01
C GLY A 213 15.10 2.62 4.12
N LYS A 214 14.45 3.79 4.17
CA LYS A 214 14.66 4.83 5.18
C LYS A 214 13.50 4.83 6.17
N GLY A 215 13.83 4.62 7.44
CA GLY A 215 12.88 4.84 8.50
C GLY A 215 12.74 6.33 8.80
N THR A 216 11.50 6.78 8.99
CA THR A 216 11.19 8.13 9.49
C THR A 216 10.23 7.98 10.66
N SER A 217 10.51 8.65 11.78
CA SER A 217 9.66 8.60 12.95
C SER A 217 8.39 9.44 12.79
N VAL A 218 7.40 9.19 13.64
CA VAL A 218 6.16 9.99 13.63
C VAL A 218 6.47 11.46 13.96
N THR A 219 7.36 11.71 14.94
CA THR A 219 7.77 13.08 15.31
C THR A 219 8.55 13.77 14.19
N GLU A 220 9.41 13.04 13.45
CA GLU A 220 10.10 13.58 12.28
C GLU A 220 9.11 13.98 11.18
N ILE A 221 8.06 13.19 10.93
CA ILE A 221 6.98 13.55 9.98
C ILE A 221 6.27 14.83 10.41
N VAL A 222 5.91 14.94 11.69
CA VAL A 222 5.24 16.14 12.23
C VAL A 222 6.14 17.38 12.09
N THR A 223 7.41 17.27 12.46
CA THR A 223 8.40 18.36 12.35
C THR A 223 8.60 18.79 10.90
N ALA A 224 8.73 17.82 9.98
CA ALA A 224 8.86 18.12 8.56
C ALA A 224 7.59 18.78 8.00
N ALA A 225 6.40 18.35 8.46
CA ALA A 225 5.14 18.96 8.08
C ALA A 225 5.05 20.42 8.56
N GLU A 226 5.40 20.70 9.82
CA GLU A 226 5.45 22.07 10.35
C GLU A 226 6.35 22.98 9.52
N LYS A 227 7.51 22.46 9.09
CA LYS A 227 8.45 23.20 8.25
C LYS A 227 7.89 23.49 6.86
N VAL A 228 7.25 22.51 6.22
CA VAL A 228 6.66 22.65 4.87
C VAL A 228 5.45 23.57 4.89
N ILE A 229 4.62 23.48 5.93
CA ILE A 229 3.37 24.23 6.09
C ILE A 229 3.66 25.66 6.59
N GLY A 230 4.76 25.88 7.31
CA GLY A 230 5.11 27.16 7.95
C GLY A 230 4.32 27.46 9.22
N LYS A 231 3.73 26.42 9.86
CA LYS A 231 2.87 26.57 11.04
C LYS A 231 3.09 25.42 12.01
N LYS A 232 3.01 25.70 13.32
CA LYS A 232 3.01 24.67 14.36
C LYS A 232 1.71 23.89 14.34
N LEU A 233 1.83 22.57 14.53
CA LEU A 233 0.69 21.66 14.60
C LEU A 233 0.33 21.37 16.06
N ASN A 234 -0.96 21.28 16.33
CA ASN A 234 -1.45 20.87 17.64
C ASN A 234 -1.43 19.34 17.75
N TYR A 235 -0.66 18.79 18.70
CA TYR A 235 -0.63 17.36 18.95
C TYR A 235 -0.42 17.04 20.43
N ASP A 236 -0.84 15.83 20.80
CA ASP A 236 -0.55 15.22 22.09
C ASP A 236 -0.01 13.80 21.92
N TYR A 237 0.46 13.21 23.01
CA TYR A 237 0.88 11.81 23.04
C TYR A 237 -0.20 10.96 23.72
N GLY A 238 -0.60 9.87 23.06
CA GLY A 238 -1.48 8.83 23.59
C GLY A 238 -0.73 7.57 23.95
N ALA A 239 -1.43 6.61 24.54
CA ALA A 239 -0.88 5.27 24.79
C ALA A 239 -0.47 4.58 23.48
N ARG A 240 0.48 3.63 23.55
CA ARG A 240 0.83 2.79 22.39
C ARG A 240 -0.39 2.07 21.83
N ARG A 241 -0.49 1.96 20.53
CA ARG A 241 -1.45 1.06 19.90
C ARG A 241 -1.00 -0.39 20.08
N ALA A 242 -1.92 -1.26 20.46
CA ALA A 242 -1.63 -2.68 20.55
C ALA A 242 -1.19 -3.23 19.19
N GLY A 243 -0.09 -3.98 19.17
CA GLY A 243 0.44 -4.58 17.95
C GLY A 243 1.26 -3.65 17.05
N ASP A 244 1.48 -2.39 17.41
CA ASP A 244 2.37 -1.49 16.64
C ASP A 244 3.84 -1.79 16.93
N PRO A 245 4.67 -2.20 15.92
CA PRO A 245 6.09 -2.38 16.13
C PRO A 245 6.82 -1.03 16.27
N ALA A 246 7.90 -1.00 17.04
CA ALA A 246 8.74 0.20 17.18
C ALA A 246 9.28 0.68 15.83
N THR A 247 9.76 -0.25 15.01
CA THR A 247 10.35 0.04 13.69
C THR A 247 9.80 -0.93 12.63
N LEU A 248 9.40 -0.39 11.48
CA LEU A 248 8.94 -1.17 10.34
C LEU A 248 9.48 -0.53 9.05
N THR A 249 10.59 -1.07 8.53
CA THR A 249 11.31 -0.56 7.35
C THR A 249 11.58 -1.67 6.34
N ALA A 250 11.56 -1.34 5.05
CA ALA A 250 11.76 -2.27 3.95
C ALA A 250 13.24 -2.44 3.61
N ASN A 251 13.63 -3.66 3.23
CA ASN A 251 14.70 -3.86 2.26
C ASN A 251 14.05 -4.03 0.88
N ALA A 252 14.33 -3.13 -0.07
CA ALA A 252 13.80 -3.13 -1.42
C ALA A 252 14.83 -3.55 -2.49
N ASP A 253 15.94 -4.16 -2.10
CA ASP A 253 17.03 -4.55 -3.01
C ASP A 253 16.58 -5.53 -4.09
N LEU A 254 15.63 -6.43 -3.75
CA LEU A 254 15.08 -7.37 -4.72
C LEU A 254 14.27 -6.65 -5.79
N ALA A 255 13.45 -5.66 -5.44
CA ALA A 255 12.71 -4.84 -6.41
C ALA A 255 13.67 -4.13 -7.37
N TYR A 256 14.76 -3.55 -6.86
CA TYR A 256 15.79 -2.97 -7.72
C TYR A 256 16.39 -4.01 -8.66
N LYS A 257 16.80 -5.16 -8.15
CA LYS A 257 17.46 -6.22 -8.91
C LYS A 257 16.61 -6.77 -10.05
N ILE A 258 15.32 -7.02 -9.81
CA ILE A 258 14.48 -7.70 -10.79
C ILE A 258 13.62 -6.76 -11.63
N LEU A 259 13.29 -5.58 -11.14
CA LEU A 259 12.47 -4.59 -11.85
C LEU A 259 13.29 -3.42 -12.40
N GLY A 260 14.55 -3.25 -11.95
CA GLY A 260 15.33 -2.03 -12.20
C GLY A 260 14.70 -0.79 -11.59
N TRP A 261 13.84 -0.98 -10.57
CA TRP A 261 13.06 0.09 -9.95
C TRP A 261 13.73 0.61 -8.67
N LYS A 262 13.74 1.94 -8.53
CA LYS A 262 14.13 2.63 -7.29
C LYS A 262 13.15 3.76 -7.00
N PRO A 263 12.86 4.04 -5.71
CA PRO A 263 12.06 5.19 -5.34
C PRO A 263 12.79 6.49 -5.71
N GLN A 264 12.05 7.46 -6.24
CA GLN A 264 12.53 8.79 -6.57
C GLN A 264 12.28 9.79 -5.43
N TYR A 265 11.15 9.63 -4.74
CA TYR A 265 10.77 10.46 -3.60
C TYR A 265 11.33 9.86 -2.31
N THR A 266 12.56 10.28 -1.93
CA THR A 266 13.24 9.80 -0.71
C THR A 266 13.38 10.88 0.37
N ASN A 267 13.00 12.11 0.08
CA ASN A 267 12.96 13.22 1.01
C ASN A 267 11.54 13.41 1.53
N VAL A 268 11.37 13.34 2.84
CA VAL A 268 10.05 13.43 3.47
C VAL A 268 9.37 14.79 3.28
N GLU A 269 10.15 15.88 3.24
CA GLU A 269 9.61 17.23 3.00
C GLU A 269 9.01 17.34 1.59
N ASP A 270 9.66 16.73 0.59
CA ASP A 270 9.14 16.72 -0.79
C ASP A 270 7.86 15.90 -0.89
N ILE A 271 7.79 14.76 -0.19
CA ILE A 271 6.57 13.95 -0.09
C ILE A 271 5.44 14.76 0.54
N ILE A 272 5.69 15.40 1.69
CA ILE A 272 4.73 16.22 2.40
C ILE A 272 4.26 17.39 1.52
N ARG A 273 5.16 18.01 0.77
CA ARG A 273 4.83 19.10 -0.15
C ARG A 273 3.81 18.69 -1.21
N THR A 274 3.89 17.45 -1.74
CA THR A 274 2.89 16.95 -2.70
C THR A 274 1.49 16.86 -2.10
N VAL A 275 1.39 16.57 -0.80
CA VAL A 275 0.11 16.51 -0.08
C VAL A 275 -0.39 17.92 0.24
N TRP A 276 0.48 18.78 0.79
CA TRP A 276 0.14 20.15 1.16
C TRP A 276 -0.32 20.99 -0.04
N ASN A 277 0.29 20.80 -1.20
CA ASN A 277 -0.08 21.50 -2.43
C ASN A 277 -1.53 21.27 -2.88
N LEU A 278 -2.23 20.26 -2.36
CA LEU A 278 -3.65 20.04 -2.61
C LEU A 278 -4.55 20.78 -1.59
N GLU A 279 -3.99 21.26 -0.48
CA GLU A 279 -4.76 21.98 0.54
C GLU A 279 -4.79 23.49 0.29
N ILE A 280 -3.86 23.96 -0.53
CA ILE A 280 -3.72 25.35 -0.97
C ILE A 280 -3.98 25.42 -2.49
#